data_bff7c74e79f65137fecdcf49977a7440
#
_entry.id   bff7c74e79f65137fecdcf49977a7440
#
_cell.length_a   1.000
_cell.length_b   1.000
_cell.length_c   1.000
_cell.angle_alpha   90.00
_cell.angle_beta   90.00
_cell.angle_gamma   90.00
#
_symmetry.space_group_name_H-M   'P 1'
#
loop_
_entity.id
_entity.type
_entity.pdbx_description
1 polymer ?
#
loop_
_entity_poly.entity_id
_entity_poly.type
_entity_poly.pdbx_seq_one_letter_code
_entity_poly.pdbx_strand_id
1 'polypeptide(L)'
;PKYYHYVSSYSVYDTPNNKGKRVYENDPLNTARGFSLAYSETKWVSEKLVGIAQKRGLHTVVYRPGDITGASNGIWEMDDMVSRMIVGTIQMQAIPRTSYCMHMTPVDFVADAICCISRKPEAMDQAFNLVNPEPVPVKKAVSYIRAHGYPVRYISFGAWKSKLKQATASENALTLLACLFESGTDANPGVLRHFIGKDTIYDCTKANVLLNQSGISCPPVDEKLFGAYLNYFKKNGCI
;
A
#
# COMPACT_ATOMS: atom_id res chain seq x y z
N PRO A 1 -24.27 20.66 10.03
CA PRO A 1 -23.44 19.73 10.78
C PRO A 1 -22.08 19.59 10.13
N LYS A 2 -21.01 19.46 10.92
CA LYS A 2 -19.66 19.14 10.41
C LYS A 2 -19.50 17.64 10.41
N TYR A 3 -18.93 17.10 9.34
CA TYR A 3 -18.56 15.68 9.22
C TYR A 3 -17.10 15.48 9.62
N TYR A 4 -16.80 14.35 10.23
CA TYR A 4 -15.44 13.94 10.53
C TYR A 4 -14.97 12.97 9.43
N HIS A 5 -13.97 13.39 8.67
CA HIS A 5 -13.36 12.58 7.62
C HIS A 5 -12.08 11.95 8.14
N TYR A 6 -12.02 10.63 8.16
CA TYR A 6 -10.88 9.88 8.65
C TYR A 6 -10.18 9.12 7.51
N VAL A 7 -8.92 9.46 7.27
CA VAL A 7 -8.07 8.71 6.34
C VAL A 7 -7.42 7.55 7.11
N SER A 8 -7.98 6.38 6.94
CA SER A 8 -7.51 5.11 7.48
C SER A 8 -6.49 4.46 6.53
N SER A 9 -6.51 3.15 6.41
CA SER A 9 -5.72 2.35 5.47
C SER A 9 -6.43 1.03 5.18
N TYR A 10 -6.24 0.49 4.00
CA TYR A 10 -6.68 -0.88 3.66
C TYR A 10 -6.05 -1.92 4.59
N SER A 11 -4.90 -1.61 5.20
CA SER A 11 -4.15 -2.49 6.09
C SER A 11 -4.87 -2.81 7.41
N VAL A 12 -6.01 -2.15 7.71
CA VAL A 12 -6.88 -2.56 8.84
C VAL A 12 -7.43 -3.97 8.67
N TYR A 13 -7.37 -4.51 7.46
CA TYR A 13 -7.72 -5.90 7.13
C TYR A 13 -6.51 -6.83 7.00
N ASP A 14 -5.29 -6.34 7.21
CA ASP A 14 -4.08 -7.13 7.05
C ASP A 14 -3.84 -8.08 8.23
N THR A 15 -4.65 -9.11 8.27
CA THR A 15 -4.58 -10.19 9.26
C THR A 15 -4.49 -11.54 8.56
N PRO A 16 -3.93 -12.58 9.19
CA PRO A 16 -3.87 -13.92 8.61
C PRO A 16 -5.24 -14.47 8.17
N ASN A 17 -6.30 -14.07 8.89
CA ASN A 17 -7.66 -14.54 8.62
C ASN A 17 -8.23 -14.03 7.28
N ASN A 18 -7.71 -12.93 6.75
CA ASN A 18 -8.17 -12.33 5.50
C ASN A 18 -7.32 -12.71 4.28
N LYS A 19 -6.21 -13.39 4.48
CA LYS A 19 -5.33 -13.84 3.38
C LYS A 19 -6.07 -14.73 2.39
N GLY A 20 -6.02 -14.36 1.11
CA GLY A 20 -6.70 -15.06 0.01
C GLY A 20 -8.22 -14.89 -0.02
N LYS A 21 -8.79 -14.03 0.80
CA LYS A 21 -10.22 -13.72 0.83
C LYS A 21 -10.51 -12.36 0.22
N ARG A 22 -11.77 -12.17 -0.21
CA ARG A 22 -12.29 -10.85 -0.52
C ARG A 22 -12.83 -10.22 0.76
N VAL A 23 -12.43 -8.98 1.03
CA VAL A 23 -12.95 -8.14 2.11
C VAL A 23 -13.76 -6.99 1.50
N TYR A 24 -14.90 -6.72 2.10
CA TYR A 24 -15.84 -5.71 1.65
C TYR A 24 -15.75 -4.45 2.51
N GLU A 25 -16.18 -3.33 1.95
CA GLU A 25 -16.16 -2.03 2.64
C GLU A 25 -17.01 -2.03 3.93
N ASN A 26 -18.03 -2.90 3.99
CA ASN A 26 -18.91 -3.06 5.16
C ASN A 26 -18.47 -4.16 6.12
N ASP A 27 -17.39 -4.89 5.81
CA ASP A 27 -16.94 -5.96 6.69
C ASP A 27 -16.54 -5.40 8.06
N PRO A 28 -16.99 -6.04 9.14
CA PRO A 28 -16.67 -5.57 10.48
C PRO A 28 -15.19 -5.81 10.79
N LEU A 29 -14.57 -4.86 11.46
CA LEU A 29 -13.21 -4.97 11.97
C LEU A 29 -13.18 -5.84 13.26
N ASN A 30 -13.41 -7.14 13.13
CA ASN A 30 -13.63 -8.03 14.27
C ASN A 30 -12.34 -8.52 14.95
N THR A 31 -11.19 -8.45 14.29
CA THR A 31 -9.96 -9.06 14.78
C THR A 31 -8.88 -8.01 15.00
N ALA A 32 -8.42 -7.91 16.25
CA ALA A 32 -7.28 -7.08 16.65
C ALA A 32 -5.97 -7.89 16.72
N ARG A 33 -5.94 -9.14 16.24
CA ARG A 33 -4.81 -10.05 16.45
C ARG A 33 -4.15 -10.44 15.12
N GLY A 34 -2.82 -10.52 15.16
CA GLY A 34 -2.02 -11.06 14.07
C GLY A 34 -1.70 -10.06 12.97
N PHE A 35 -1.82 -8.76 13.21
CA PHE A 35 -1.28 -7.75 12.31
C PHE A 35 0.23 -7.95 12.13
N SER A 36 0.68 -7.78 10.90
CA SER A 36 2.10 -7.90 10.58
C SER A 36 2.88 -6.65 10.94
N LEU A 37 2.19 -5.49 10.98
CA LEU A 37 2.77 -4.17 11.26
C LEU A 37 2.03 -3.49 12.39
N ALA A 38 2.75 -2.85 13.31
CA ALA A 38 2.19 -1.99 14.33
C ALA A 38 1.38 -0.82 13.72
N TYR A 39 1.79 -0.34 12.54
CA TYR A 39 1.02 0.63 11.76
C TYR A 39 -0.42 0.15 11.50
N SER A 40 -0.59 -1.07 11.02
CA SER A 40 -1.92 -1.65 10.73
C SER A 40 -2.77 -1.75 11.98
N GLU A 41 -2.16 -2.13 13.10
CA GLU A 41 -2.83 -2.21 14.40
C GLU A 41 -3.27 -0.82 14.89
N THR A 42 -2.41 0.20 14.78
CA THR A 42 -2.77 1.58 15.17
C THR A 42 -3.91 2.14 14.31
N LYS A 43 -3.91 1.87 12.99
CA LYS A 43 -5.01 2.28 12.09
C LYS A 43 -6.30 1.54 12.43
N TRP A 44 -6.24 0.26 12.77
CA TRP A 44 -7.39 -0.50 13.23
C TRP A 44 -7.98 0.07 14.53
N VAL A 45 -7.15 0.32 15.54
CA VAL A 45 -7.58 0.94 16.81
C VAL A 45 -8.24 2.30 16.56
N SER A 46 -7.60 3.14 15.76
CA SER A 46 -8.12 4.47 15.42
C SER A 46 -9.48 4.39 14.73
N GLU A 47 -9.65 3.47 13.78
CA GLU A 47 -10.94 3.29 13.10
C GLU A 47 -12.02 2.75 14.03
N LYS A 48 -11.67 1.90 15.02
CA LYS A 48 -12.58 1.49 16.08
C LYS A 48 -13.04 2.68 16.94
N LEU A 49 -12.13 3.61 17.27
CA LEU A 49 -12.47 4.83 18.01
C LEU A 49 -13.41 5.73 17.19
N VAL A 50 -13.16 5.87 15.88
CA VAL A 50 -14.07 6.57 14.97
C VAL A 50 -15.48 5.92 14.99
N GLY A 51 -15.56 4.59 14.93
CA GLY A 51 -16.82 3.86 15.02
C GLY A 51 -17.54 4.02 16.37
N ILE A 52 -16.81 4.17 17.47
CA ILE A 52 -17.39 4.49 18.78
C ILE A 52 -17.96 5.91 18.79
N ALA A 53 -17.23 6.88 18.24
CA ALA A 53 -17.68 8.26 18.12
C ALA A 53 -18.93 8.37 17.23
N GLN A 54 -18.98 7.62 16.13
CA GLN A 54 -20.15 7.52 15.24
C GLN A 54 -21.39 7.04 16.01
N LYS A 55 -21.26 5.98 16.82
CA LYS A 55 -22.36 5.47 17.66
C LYS A 55 -22.84 6.49 18.72
N ARG A 56 -22.04 7.50 19.02
CA ARG A 56 -22.36 8.62 19.92
C ARG A 56 -22.88 9.86 19.18
N GLY A 57 -23.16 9.75 17.87
CA GLY A 57 -23.77 10.80 17.08
C GLY A 57 -22.79 11.68 16.27
N LEU A 58 -21.50 11.34 16.23
CA LEU A 58 -20.57 12.00 15.32
C LEU A 58 -20.75 11.44 13.91
N HIS A 59 -21.13 12.26 12.95
CA HIS A 59 -21.17 11.83 11.56
C HIS A 59 -19.76 11.68 10.99
N THR A 60 -19.46 10.52 10.42
CA THR A 60 -18.10 10.16 9.98
C THR A 60 -18.08 9.62 8.56
N VAL A 61 -16.97 9.84 7.87
CA VAL A 61 -16.64 9.14 6.61
C VAL A 61 -15.24 8.58 6.73
N VAL A 62 -15.07 7.30 6.46
CA VAL A 62 -13.77 6.61 6.56
C VAL A 62 -13.26 6.26 5.16
N TYR A 63 -12.01 6.58 4.89
CA TYR A 63 -11.33 6.24 3.63
C TYR A 63 -10.18 5.28 3.92
N ARG A 64 -10.11 4.18 3.17
CA ARG A 64 -9.08 3.15 3.31
C ARG A 64 -8.28 3.06 2.00
N PRO A 65 -7.33 3.98 1.78
CA PRO A 65 -6.47 3.89 0.60
C PRO A 65 -5.58 2.64 0.65
N GLY A 66 -5.19 2.17 -0.54
CA GLY A 66 -4.14 1.18 -0.74
C GLY A 66 -2.75 1.75 -0.44
N ASP A 67 -1.71 1.13 -1.02
CA ASP A 67 -0.35 1.67 -0.98
C ASP A 67 -0.33 2.96 -1.79
N ILE A 68 -0.39 4.12 -1.13
CA ILE A 68 -0.34 5.42 -1.82
C ILE A 68 1.03 5.56 -2.47
N THR A 69 1.03 5.84 -3.77
CA THR A 69 2.23 5.98 -4.59
C THR A 69 2.29 7.34 -5.26
N GLY A 70 3.28 7.55 -6.12
CA GLY A 70 3.38 8.78 -6.89
C GLY A 70 2.12 9.10 -7.68
N ALA A 71 1.97 10.36 -8.04
CA ALA A 71 0.87 10.84 -8.86
C ALA A 71 0.95 10.30 -10.31
N SER A 72 -0.15 10.37 -11.03
CA SER A 72 -0.24 9.91 -12.44
C SER A 72 0.69 10.66 -13.40
N ASN A 73 1.21 11.82 -12.99
CA ASN A 73 2.25 12.57 -13.72
C ASN A 73 3.69 12.14 -13.38
N GLY A 74 3.88 11.14 -12.51
CA GLY A 74 5.18 10.59 -12.12
C GLY A 74 5.84 11.23 -10.91
N ILE A 75 5.32 12.34 -10.37
CA ILE A 75 5.85 12.98 -9.15
C ILE A 75 5.58 12.09 -7.95
N TRP A 76 6.60 11.85 -7.10
CA TRP A 76 6.47 10.96 -5.95
C TRP A 76 7.18 11.49 -4.71
N GLU A 77 6.53 11.34 -3.55
CA GLU A 77 7.18 11.53 -2.25
C GLU A 77 8.24 10.45 -2.04
N MET A 78 9.47 10.87 -1.72
CA MET A 78 10.63 9.97 -1.72
C MET A 78 10.81 9.19 -0.42
N ASP A 79 10.09 9.57 0.65
CA ASP A 79 10.30 9.05 2.00
C ASP A 79 9.26 7.98 2.43
N ASP A 80 8.39 7.54 1.52
CA ASP A 80 7.42 6.50 1.80
C ASP A 80 8.03 5.07 1.66
N MET A 81 7.29 4.08 2.19
CA MET A 81 7.72 2.69 2.20
C MET A 81 7.89 2.12 0.77
N VAL A 82 6.97 2.43 -0.14
CA VAL A 82 6.97 1.83 -1.50
C VAL A 82 8.11 2.41 -2.34
N SER A 83 8.33 3.72 -2.28
CA SER A 83 9.46 4.37 -2.96
C SER A 83 10.80 3.79 -2.48
N ARG A 84 10.98 3.65 -1.16
CA ARG A 84 12.17 3.02 -0.56
C ARG A 84 12.35 1.57 -0.99
N MET A 85 11.28 0.80 -1.11
CA MET A 85 11.35 -0.59 -1.61
C MET A 85 11.79 -0.65 -3.07
N ILE A 86 11.29 0.21 -3.93
CA ILE A 86 11.66 0.25 -5.35
C ILE A 86 13.11 0.73 -5.50
N VAL A 87 13.42 1.89 -4.94
CA VAL A 87 14.77 2.50 -5.00
C VAL A 87 15.81 1.56 -4.42
N GLY A 88 15.60 1.05 -3.22
CA GLY A 88 16.56 0.17 -2.58
C GLY A 88 16.70 -1.20 -3.28
N THR A 89 15.66 -1.70 -3.95
CA THR A 89 15.75 -2.88 -4.81
C THR A 89 16.68 -2.62 -6.00
N ILE A 90 16.59 -1.45 -6.61
CA ILE A 90 17.45 -1.02 -7.72
C ILE A 90 18.90 -0.86 -7.25
N GLN A 91 19.11 -0.13 -6.16
CA GLN A 91 20.44 0.08 -5.57
C GLN A 91 21.11 -1.25 -5.17
N MET A 92 20.34 -2.16 -4.59
CA MET A 92 20.82 -3.51 -4.21
C MET A 92 21.05 -4.42 -5.42
N GLN A 93 20.41 -4.15 -6.55
CA GLN A 93 20.35 -5.01 -7.74
C GLN A 93 19.85 -6.43 -7.44
N ALA A 94 19.07 -6.59 -6.37
CA ALA A 94 18.61 -7.88 -5.90
C ALA A 94 17.28 -7.79 -5.16
N ILE A 95 16.46 -8.83 -5.32
CA ILE A 95 15.18 -8.98 -4.63
C ILE A 95 14.94 -10.48 -4.34
N PRO A 96 14.31 -10.86 -3.22
CA PRO A 96 13.89 -12.23 -3.00
C PRO A 96 12.70 -12.60 -3.91
N ARG A 97 12.53 -13.89 -4.21
CA ARG A 97 11.32 -14.36 -4.89
C ARG A 97 10.13 -14.22 -3.95
N THR A 98 9.06 -13.60 -4.45
CA THR A 98 7.82 -13.39 -3.70
C THR A 98 6.62 -13.46 -4.63
N SER A 99 5.46 -13.86 -4.10
CA SER A 99 4.16 -13.79 -4.78
C SER A 99 3.38 -12.53 -4.43
N TYR A 100 3.96 -11.61 -3.66
CA TYR A 100 3.32 -10.37 -3.22
C TYR A 100 2.93 -9.49 -4.41
N CYS A 101 1.76 -8.87 -4.28
CA CYS A 101 1.28 -7.81 -5.18
C CYS A 101 1.19 -6.49 -4.41
N MET A 102 1.75 -5.44 -4.98
CA MET A 102 1.66 -4.09 -4.44
C MET A 102 0.33 -3.46 -4.87
N HIS A 103 -0.44 -2.98 -3.92
CA HIS A 103 -1.69 -2.25 -4.18
C HIS A 103 -1.41 -0.76 -4.45
N MET A 104 -0.53 -0.53 -5.45
CA MET A 104 -0.06 0.80 -5.83
C MET A 104 -1.23 1.69 -6.26
N THR A 105 -1.55 2.69 -5.46
CA THR A 105 -2.69 3.57 -5.66
C THR A 105 -2.21 5.01 -5.81
N PRO A 106 -2.28 5.62 -7.01
CA PRO A 106 -1.79 6.96 -7.25
C PRO A 106 -2.41 8.02 -6.32
N VAL A 107 -1.58 8.90 -5.79
CA VAL A 107 -1.97 9.88 -4.75
C VAL A 107 -3.01 10.88 -5.25
N ASP A 108 -2.94 11.28 -6.51
CA ASP A 108 -3.92 12.16 -7.15
C ASP A 108 -5.30 11.49 -7.24
N PHE A 109 -5.37 10.22 -7.59
CA PHE A 109 -6.63 9.46 -7.52
C PHE A 109 -7.19 9.44 -6.10
N VAL A 110 -6.35 9.18 -5.08
CA VAL A 110 -6.80 9.15 -3.68
C VAL A 110 -7.34 10.51 -3.25
N ALA A 111 -6.66 11.60 -3.62
CA ALA A 111 -7.08 12.96 -3.32
C ALA A 111 -8.42 13.31 -4.00
N ASP A 112 -8.55 13.02 -5.29
CA ASP A 112 -9.77 13.26 -6.04
C ASP A 112 -10.93 12.43 -5.52
N ALA A 113 -10.69 11.17 -5.17
CA ALA A 113 -11.70 10.28 -4.58
C ALA A 113 -12.20 10.82 -3.23
N ILE A 114 -11.30 11.23 -2.33
CA ILE A 114 -11.66 11.83 -1.05
C ILE A 114 -12.46 13.11 -1.27
N CYS A 115 -11.99 14.01 -2.13
CA CYS A 115 -12.67 15.26 -2.45
C CYS A 115 -14.06 15.05 -3.06
N CYS A 116 -14.23 14.04 -3.91
CA CYS A 116 -15.50 13.69 -4.51
C CYS A 116 -16.46 13.11 -3.48
N ILE A 117 -16.05 12.08 -2.76
CA ILE A 117 -16.89 11.34 -1.80
C ILE A 117 -17.28 12.25 -0.62
N SER A 118 -16.36 13.11 -0.14
CA SER A 118 -16.62 14.00 1.00
C SER A 118 -17.78 14.96 0.80
N ARG A 119 -18.16 15.23 -0.46
CA ARG A 119 -19.27 16.14 -0.83
C ARG A 119 -20.60 15.42 -1.07
N LYS A 120 -20.63 14.09 -0.93
CA LYS A 120 -21.82 13.28 -1.19
C LYS A 120 -22.55 12.94 0.12
N PRO A 121 -23.83 13.37 0.29
CA PRO A 121 -24.60 13.06 1.51
C PRO A 121 -24.71 11.55 1.78
N GLU A 122 -24.79 10.74 0.72
CA GLU A 122 -24.88 9.28 0.81
C GLU A 122 -23.59 8.61 1.32
N ALA A 123 -22.48 9.35 1.41
CA ALA A 123 -21.23 8.87 1.98
C ALA A 123 -21.22 8.93 3.52
N MET A 124 -22.17 9.60 4.12
CA MET A 124 -22.24 9.78 5.56
C MET A 124 -22.34 8.43 6.27
N ASP A 125 -21.55 8.30 7.34
CA ASP A 125 -21.48 7.12 8.20
C ASP A 125 -21.04 5.84 7.49
N GLN A 126 -20.29 5.99 6.39
CA GLN A 126 -19.79 4.91 5.56
C GLN A 126 -18.26 4.82 5.57
N ALA A 127 -17.75 3.64 5.21
CA ALA A 127 -16.34 3.40 4.91
C ALA A 127 -16.17 3.06 3.43
N PHE A 128 -15.07 3.52 2.83
CA PHE A 128 -14.74 3.35 1.42
C PHE A 128 -13.32 2.83 1.24
N ASN A 129 -13.16 1.74 0.52
CA ASN A 129 -11.85 1.26 0.11
C ASN A 129 -11.43 2.02 -1.16
N LEU A 130 -10.27 2.66 -1.11
CA LEU A 130 -9.66 3.38 -2.24
C LEU A 130 -8.38 2.63 -2.66
N VAL A 131 -8.57 1.43 -3.16
CA VAL A 131 -7.47 0.51 -3.51
C VAL A 131 -7.46 0.32 -5.02
N ASN A 132 -6.27 0.31 -5.62
CA ASN A 132 -6.15 0.02 -7.05
C ASN A 132 -6.72 -1.38 -7.34
N PRO A 133 -7.70 -1.51 -8.23
CA PRO A 133 -8.29 -2.80 -8.59
C PRO A 133 -7.32 -3.73 -9.33
N GLU A 134 -6.23 -3.15 -9.88
CA GLU A 134 -5.17 -3.88 -10.58
C GLU A 134 -3.86 -3.84 -9.79
N PRO A 135 -3.68 -4.70 -8.76
CA PRO A 135 -2.44 -4.72 -7.99
C PRO A 135 -1.27 -5.14 -8.89
N VAL A 136 -0.12 -4.56 -8.64
CA VAL A 136 1.11 -4.83 -9.42
C VAL A 136 1.88 -5.97 -8.76
N PRO A 137 1.94 -7.18 -9.36
CA PRO A 137 2.80 -8.24 -8.86
C PRO A 137 4.26 -7.79 -8.82
N VAL A 138 4.99 -8.09 -7.75
CA VAL A 138 6.43 -7.77 -7.65
C VAL A 138 7.21 -8.28 -8.86
N LYS A 139 6.84 -9.45 -9.39
CA LYS A 139 7.44 -9.97 -10.63
C LYS A 139 7.27 -9.01 -11.82
N LYS A 140 6.10 -8.37 -11.94
CA LYS A 140 5.80 -7.39 -13.00
C LYS A 140 6.57 -6.09 -12.76
N ALA A 141 6.63 -5.59 -11.53
CA ALA A 141 7.46 -4.42 -11.18
C ALA A 141 8.94 -4.65 -11.50
N VAL A 142 9.49 -5.81 -11.19
CA VAL A 142 10.87 -6.18 -11.55
C VAL A 142 11.08 -6.21 -13.07
N SER A 143 10.09 -6.66 -13.85
CA SER A 143 10.19 -6.59 -15.31
C SER A 143 10.24 -5.16 -15.82
N TYR A 144 9.46 -4.26 -15.26
CA TYR A 144 9.50 -2.83 -15.58
C TYR A 144 10.84 -2.19 -15.21
N ILE A 145 11.37 -2.48 -14.02
CA ILE A 145 12.68 -2.01 -13.57
C ILE A 145 13.78 -2.45 -14.57
N ARG A 146 13.75 -3.71 -15.01
CA ARG A 146 14.72 -4.25 -15.97
C ARG A 146 14.58 -3.63 -17.36
N ALA A 147 13.35 -3.40 -17.84
CA ALA A 147 13.08 -2.74 -19.11
C ALA A 147 13.64 -1.31 -19.15
N HIS A 148 13.76 -0.66 -18.00
CA HIS A 148 14.38 0.67 -17.86
C HIS A 148 15.89 0.64 -17.59
N GLY A 149 16.55 -0.52 -17.79
CA GLY A 149 18.01 -0.64 -17.74
C GLY A 149 18.62 -0.94 -16.37
N TYR A 150 17.81 -1.19 -15.34
CA TYR A 150 18.31 -1.51 -14.00
C TYR A 150 18.39 -3.03 -13.79
N PRO A 151 19.60 -3.61 -13.63
CA PRO A 151 19.76 -5.07 -13.49
C PRO A 151 19.38 -5.51 -12.08
N VAL A 152 18.22 -6.13 -11.92
CA VAL A 152 17.75 -6.72 -10.65
C VAL A 152 17.73 -8.23 -10.77
N ARG A 153 18.39 -8.95 -9.85
CA ARG A 153 18.46 -10.42 -9.82
C ARG A 153 17.59 -10.98 -8.68
N TYR A 154 17.01 -12.15 -8.92
CA TYR A 154 16.35 -12.91 -7.84
C TYR A 154 17.38 -13.70 -7.06
N ILE A 155 17.38 -13.51 -5.73
CA ILE A 155 18.24 -14.24 -4.79
C ILE A 155 17.40 -14.91 -3.70
N SER A 156 17.99 -15.78 -2.87
CA SER A 156 17.30 -16.33 -1.71
C SER A 156 17.03 -15.21 -0.68
N PHE A 157 15.99 -15.41 0.14
CA PHE A 157 15.65 -14.42 1.18
C PHE A 157 16.81 -14.23 2.18
N GLY A 158 17.47 -15.33 2.59
CA GLY A 158 18.62 -15.27 3.50
C GLY A 158 19.78 -14.45 2.91
N ALA A 159 20.13 -14.67 1.63
CA ALA A 159 21.16 -13.90 0.94
C ALA A 159 20.78 -12.41 0.82
N TRP A 160 19.50 -12.12 0.52
CA TRP A 160 19.01 -10.76 0.45
C TRP A 160 19.06 -10.05 1.82
N LYS A 161 18.61 -10.72 2.89
CA LYS A 161 18.69 -10.19 4.26
C LYS A 161 20.14 -9.95 4.70
N SER A 162 21.06 -10.85 4.37
CA SER A 162 22.49 -10.67 4.66
C SER A 162 23.06 -9.45 3.92
N LYS A 163 22.70 -9.27 2.64
CA LYS A 163 23.12 -8.13 1.84
C LYS A 163 22.56 -6.82 2.40
N LEU A 164 21.29 -6.80 2.82
CA LEU A 164 20.67 -5.62 3.45
C LEU A 164 21.35 -5.22 4.76
N LYS A 165 21.73 -6.20 5.58
CA LYS A 165 22.47 -5.93 6.85
C LYS A 165 23.85 -5.34 6.65
N GLN A 166 24.48 -5.58 5.52
CA GLN A 166 25.82 -5.05 5.20
C GLN A 166 25.77 -3.65 4.57
N ALA A 167 24.61 -3.24 4.04
CA ALA A 167 24.44 -1.92 3.46
C ALA A 167 24.25 -0.85 4.54
N THR A 168 24.69 0.37 4.26
CA THR A 168 24.44 1.56 5.10
C THR A 168 23.22 2.34 4.59
N ALA A 169 22.68 3.23 5.42
CA ALA A 169 21.52 4.06 5.03
C ALA A 169 21.83 5.02 3.87
N SER A 170 23.10 5.42 3.70
CA SER A 170 23.55 6.23 2.57
C SER A 170 23.69 5.44 1.27
N GLU A 171 23.86 4.11 1.36
CA GLU A 171 24.04 3.24 0.20
C GLU A 171 22.76 2.59 -0.31
N ASN A 172 21.79 2.39 0.60
CA ASN A 172 20.56 1.69 0.22
C ASN A 172 19.34 2.18 1.01
N ALA A 173 18.32 2.62 0.30
CA ALA A 173 17.07 3.13 0.87
C ALA A 173 16.29 2.09 1.71
N LEU A 174 16.48 0.79 1.47
CA LEU A 174 15.86 -0.28 2.26
C LEU A 174 16.41 -0.39 3.69
N THR A 175 17.59 0.15 3.97
CA THR A 175 18.18 0.06 5.32
C THR A 175 17.32 0.75 6.36
N LEU A 176 16.60 1.80 5.99
CA LEU A 176 15.64 2.48 6.85
C LEU A 176 14.40 1.64 7.16
N LEU A 177 14.17 0.59 6.37
CA LEU A 177 13.11 -0.40 6.58
C LEU A 177 13.65 -1.73 7.16
N ALA A 178 14.96 -1.82 7.44
CA ALA A 178 15.61 -3.08 7.83
C ALA A 178 14.97 -3.71 9.08
N CYS A 179 14.55 -2.89 10.06
CA CYS A 179 13.86 -3.36 11.26
C CYS A 179 12.57 -4.14 10.95
N LEU A 180 11.89 -3.83 9.84
CA LEU A 180 10.69 -4.56 9.42
C LEU A 180 11.02 -6.00 9.00
N PHE A 181 12.25 -6.25 8.55
CA PHE A 181 12.70 -7.54 8.04
C PHE A 181 13.50 -8.35 9.08
N GLU A 182 13.84 -7.75 10.22
CA GLU A 182 14.63 -8.42 11.27
C GLU A 182 13.82 -9.41 12.10
N SER A 183 12.57 -9.12 12.36
CA SER A 183 11.70 -9.86 13.30
C SER A 183 11.17 -11.20 12.77
N GLY A 184 11.54 -11.61 11.55
CA GLY A 184 11.08 -12.87 10.94
C GLY A 184 12.02 -14.03 11.22
N THR A 185 11.50 -15.12 11.82
CA THR A 185 12.10 -16.47 11.76
C THR A 185 11.38 -17.28 10.69
N ASP A 186 11.96 -18.41 10.25
CA ASP A 186 11.29 -19.32 9.31
C ASP A 186 9.94 -19.83 9.88
N ALA A 187 9.83 -19.94 11.22
CA ALA A 187 8.59 -20.33 11.92
C ALA A 187 7.60 -19.16 12.10
N ASN A 188 8.07 -17.93 12.14
CA ASN A 188 7.23 -16.71 12.26
C ASN A 188 7.82 -15.59 11.41
N PRO A 189 7.44 -15.52 10.13
CA PRO A 189 8.06 -14.60 9.17
C PRO A 189 7.80 -13.12 9.43
N GLY A 190 7.12 -12.71 10.52
CA GLY A 190 6.89 -11.31 10.84
C GLY A 190 6.25 -10.54 9.68
N VAL A 191 6.82 -9.37 9.34
CA VAL A 191 6.40 -8.56 8.18
C VAL A 191 6.49 -9.33 6.85
N LEU A 192 7.34 -10.36 6.77
CA LEU A 192 7.43 -11.21 5.57
C LEU A 192 6.13 -11.93 5.24
N ARG A 193 5.21 -12.10 6.19
CA ARG A 193 3.87 -12.63 5.89
C ARG A 193 3.15 -11.82 4.84
N HIS A 194 3.43 -10.51 4.75
CA HIS A 194 2.91 -9.67 3.67
C HIS A 194 3.42 -10.12 2.31
N PHE A 195 4.65 -10.59 2.26
CA PHE A 195 5.34 -10.94 1.01
C PHE A 195 5.18 -12.41 0.63
N ILE A 196 4.49 -13.22 1.44
CA ILE A 196 4.32 -14.66 1.20
C ILE A 196 2.84 -15.04 1.29
N GLY A 197 2.33 -15.74 0.30
CA GLY A 197 0.96 -16.26 0.28
C GLY A 197 0.04 -15.54 -0.69
N LYS A 198 -1.26 -15.86 -0.61
CA LYS A 198 -2.29 -15.21 -1.43
C LYS A 198 -2.63 -13.84 -0.86
N ASP A 199 -2.76 -12.84 -1.73
CA ASP A 199 -3.18 -11.51 -1.33
C ASP A 199 -4.65 -11.48 -0.91
N THR A 200 -4.97 -10.52 -0.04
CA THR A 200 -6.36 -10.13 0.25
C THR A 200 -6.90 -9.34 -0.92
N ILE A 201 -8.12 -9.63 -1.34
CA ILE A 201 -8.81 -8.89 -2.40
C ILE A 201 -9.69 -7.83 -1.72
N TYR A 202 -9.49 -6.57 -2.08
CA TYR A 202 -10.23 -5.45 -1.51
C TYR A 202 -11.37 -5.06 -2.44
N ASP A 203 -12.61 -5.19 -1.97
CA ASP A 203 -13.78 -4.73 -2.70
C ASP A 203 -13.91 -3.20 -2.57
N CYS A 204 -14.06 -2.52 -3.70
CA CYS A 204 -14.20 -1.06 -3.79
C CYS A 204 -15.54 -0.68 -4.45
N THR A 205 -16.54 -1.56 -4.43
CA THR A 205 -17.78 -1.36 -5.19
C THR A 205 -18.52 -0.10 -4.76
N LYS A 206 -18.63 0.18 -3.46
CA LYS A 206 -19.31 1.39 -2.99
C LYS A 206 -18.58 2.67 -3.39
N ALA A 207 -17.25 2.69 -3.21
CA ALA A 207 -16.43 3.82 -3.64
C ALA A 207 -16.61 4.03 -5.15
N ASN A 208 -16.48 2.98 -5.96
CA ASN A 208 -16.57 3.08 -7.42
C ASN A 208 -17.94 3.56 -7.90
N VAL A 209 -19.05 3.18 -7.25
CA VAL A 209 -20.39 3.69 -7.57
C VAL A 209 -20.44 5.22 -7.46
N LEU A 210 -19.87 5.79 -6.40
CA LEU A 210 -19.85 7.23 -6.20
C LEU A 210 -18.88 7.95 -7.13
N LEU A 211 -17.72 7.35 -7.38
CA LEU A 211 -16.65 7.94 -8.18
C LEU A 211 -16.97 7.93 -9.68
N ASN A 212 -17.56 6.84 -10.18
CA ASN A 212 -17.93 6.71 -11.60
C ASN A 212 -18.95 7.78 -12.05
N GLN A 213 -19.85 8.21 -11.16
CA GLN A 213 -20.78 9.32 -11.43
C GLN A 213 -20.03 10.65 -11.71
N SER A 214 -18.80 10.78 -11.25
CA SER A 214 -17.95 11.96 -11.44
C SER A 214 -16.80 11.74 -12.42
N GLY A 215 -16.79 10.58 -13.12
CA GLY A 215 -15.75 10.23 -14.08
C GLY A 215 -14.39 9.94 -13.45
N ILE A 216 -14.34 9.66 -12.13
CA ILE A 216 -13.10 9.38 -11.41
C ILE A 216 -12.89 7.88 -11.37
N SER A 217 -11.73 7.40 -11.83
CA SER A 217 -11.31 6.00 -11.76
C SER A 217 -9.83 5.88 -11.39
N CYS A 218 -9.49 4.83 -10.68
CA CYS A 218 -8.08 4.56 -10.36
C CYS A 218 -7.33 4.15 -11.63
N PRO A 219 -6.28 4.88 -12.05
CA PRO A 219 -5.51 4.48 -13.22
C PRO A 219 -4.68 3.22 -12.91
N PRO A 220 -4.49 2.34 -13.90
CA PRO A 220 -3.58 1.21 -13.74
C PRO A 220 -2.13 1.71 -13.63
N VAL A 221 -1.34 1.08 -12.76
CA VAL A 221 0.11 1.29 -12.72
C VAL A 221 0.77 0.35 -13.72
N ASP A 222 0.70 0.75 -14.98
CA ASP A 222 1.30 0.06 -16.11
C ASP A 222 2.81 0.38 -16.25
N GLU A 223 3.45 -0.14 -17.30
CA GLU A 223 4.86 0.12 -17.56
C GLU A 223 5.16 1.60 -17.82
N LYS A 224 4.23 2.32 -18.45
CA LYS A 224 4.38 3.75 -18.74
C LYS A 224 4.41 4.58 -17.46
N LEU A 225 3.42 4.38 -16.58
CA LEU A 225 3.35 5.11 -15.31
C LEU A 225 4.50 4.69 -14.37
N PHE A 226 4.81 3.40 -14.30
CA PHE A 226 5.94 2.91 -13.50
C PHE A 226 7.27 3.50 -14.00
N GLY A 227 7.44 3.59 -15.32
CA GLY A 227 8.59 4.25 -15.95
C GLY A 227 8.68 5.74 -15.63
N ALA A 228 7.54 6.44 -15.53
CA ALA A 228 7.52 7.84 -15.09
C ALA A 228 8.04 7.98 -13.65
N TYR A 229 7.67 7.06 -12.75
CA TYR A 229 8.21 7.01 -11.40
C TYR A 229 9.73 6.77 -11.37
N LEU A 230 10.23 5.81 -12.17
CA LEU A 230 11.66 5.56 -12.26
C LEU A 230 12.43 6.77 -12.79
N ASN A 231 11.88 7.46 -13.80
CA ASN A 231 12.46 8.69 -14.33
C ASN A 231 12.50 9.82 -13.26
N TYR A 232 11.46 9.92 -12.44
CA TYR A 232 11.44 10.86 -11.33
C TYR A 232 12.52 10.53 -10.29
N PHE A 233 12.67 9.27 -9.89
CA PHE A 233 13.72 8.83 -8.98
C PHE A 233 15.12 9.09 -9.53
N LYS A 234 15.34 8.84 -10.83
CA LYS A 234 16.60 9.15 -11.50
C LYS A 234 16.90 10.65 -11.52
N LYS A 235 15.91 11.48 -11.86
CA LYS A 235 16.05 12.94 -11.89
C LYS A 235 16.42 13.54 -10.52
N ASN A 236 15.95 12.91 -9.45
CA ASN A 236 16.22 13.32 -8.08
C ASN A 236 17.44 12.63 -7.45
N GLY A 237 18.24 11.89 -8.24
CA GLY A 237 19.49 11.28 -7.79
C GLY A 237 19.32 10.09 -6.85
N CYS A 238 18.17 9.41 -6.86
CA CYS A 238 17.91 8.28 -5.99
C CYS A 238 18.35 6.94 -6.57
N ILE A 239 18.43 6.88 -7.92
CA ILE A 239 18.88 5.71 -8.71
C ILE A 239 19.73 6.13 -9.89
#